data_79b41482d42ffc33b3acddc666e7a329
#
_entry.id   79b41482d42ffc33b3acddc666e7a329
#
_cell.length_a   1.000
_cell.length_b   1.000
_cell.length_c   1.000
_cell.angle_alpha   90.00
_cell.angle_beta   90.00
_cell.angle_gamma   90.00
#
_symmetry.space_group_name_H-M   'P 1'
#
loop_
_entity.id
_entity.type
_entity.pdbx_description
1 polymer ?
#
loop_
_entity_poly.entity_id
_entity_poly.type
_entity_poly.pdbx_seq_one_letter_code
_entity_poly.pdbx_strand_id
1 'polypeptide(L)'
;MNLIRENIMTYETVDLDDEKSALVILDQTKLPNEIEVLSLTDQKDIWNAIYTLQVRGAPAIGVAAAIGIYLAAKSINTDEFDEFYTQFTEAKKYLASSRPTAVNLFWALDRMEKTVIDNKNKSVAEIKRIMHDEAVKIKAEDIMVCKSIGEYGLSLIKDGDGILTHCNAGQLATSKYGTALAPIHLGHERGYKFKVFTDETRPLLQGARLSAFELYSNGIDTTVICDNMASQVMKNGWVQAVFVGCDRVAANGDSCNKIGTSGVAILAKYYGIPFYVCAPTSTIDMDTKCGRDIVIEERNPDEVTDMWYKKRMAPEGVKVYNPAFDFADNELITAIITEYGILRAPYTESLKEIFAKKFDDSIAKK
;
A
#
# COMPACT_ATOMS: atom_id res chain seq x y z
N MET A 1 29.01 -9.06 3.01
CA MET A 1 27.96 -10.08 2.86
C MET A 1 27.07 -9.64 1.70
N ASN A 2 26.95 -10.44 0.62
CA ASN A 2 26.22 -10.00 -0.58
C ASN A 2 24.69 -10.19 -0.39
N LEU A 3 24.02 -9.31 0.32
CA LEU A 3 22.55 -9.24 0.43
C LEU A 3 21.83 -9.05 -0.92
N ILE A 4 22.57 -8.58 -1.94
CA ILE A 4 22.09 -8.29 -3.30
C ILE A 4 21.65 -9.55 -4.09
N ARG A 5 21.84 -10.76 -3.54
CA ARG A 5 21.52 -12.03 -4.25
C ARG A 5 20.24 -12.73 -3.76
N GLU A 6 19.66 -12.30 -2.65
CA GLU A 6 18.39 -12.86 -2.20
C GLU A 6 17.24 -12.15 -2.89
N ASN A 7 16.39 -12.92 -3.57
CA ASN A 7 15.18 -12.38 -4.18
C ASN A 7 14.16 -12.10 -3.06
N ILE A 8 13.98 -10.82 -2.75
CA ILE A 8 13.03 -10.38 -1.71
C ILE A 8 11.60 -10.84 -1.97
N MET A 9 11.26 -11.14 -3.25
CA MET A 9 9.94 -11.63 -3.65
C MET A 9 9.62 -13.04 -3.10
N THR A 10 10.62 -13.75 -2.56
CA THR A 10 10.43 -15.04 -1.90
C THR A 10 10.00 -14.93 -0.44
N TYR A 11 10.05 -13.74 0.14
CA TYR A 11 9.64 -13.47 1.51
C TYR A 11 8.17 -13.02 1.56
N GLU A 12 7.47 -13.45 2.60
CA GLU A 12 6.14 -12.91 2.92
C GLU A 12 6.30 -11.50 3.53
N THR A 13 5.60 -10.54 2.96
CA THR A 13 5.57 -9.17 3.51
C THR A 13 4.82 -9.13 4.83
N VAL A 14 3.70 -9.87 4.88
CA VAL A 14 2.81 -9.97 6.02
C VAL A 14 2.11 -11.32 5.99
N ASP A 15 2.11 -12.05 7.12
CA ASP A 15 1.48 -13.36 7.23
C ASP A 15 1.00 -13.66 8.66
N LEU A 16 0.15 -14.66 8.79
CA LEU A 16 -0.26 -15.25 10.07
C LEU A 16 0.46 -16.59 10.27
N ASP A 17 1.24 -16.68 11.33
CA ASP A 17 1.78 -17.95 11.83
C ASP A 17 0.83 -18.53 12.90
N ASP A 18 0.03 -19.51 12.49
CA ASP A 18 -0.97 -20.13 13.38
C ASP A 18 -0.34 -20.93 14.52
N GLU A 19 0.81 -21.55 14.27
CA GLU A 19 1.50 -22.38 15.27
C GLU A 19 2.02 -21.52 16.41
N LYS A 20 2.60 -20.37 16.08
CA LYS A 20 3.10 -19.39 17.06
C LYS A 20 2.05 -18.40 17.53
N SER A 21 0.88 -18.36 16.87
CA SER A 21 -0.13 -17.30 17.07
C SER A 21 0.50 -15.92 16.93
N ALA A 22 1.16 -15.68 15.80
CA ALA A 22 1.96 -14.49 15.57
C ALA A 22 1.63 -13.84 14.22
N LEU A 23 1.68 -12.52 14.22
CA LEU A 23 1.83 -11.74 12.98
C LEU A 23 3.28 -11.82 12.54
N VAL A 24 3.52 -12.35 11.35
CA VAL A 24 4.85 -12.37 10.72
C VAL A 24 4.93 -11.20 9.74
N ILE A 25 5.98 -10.40 9.87
CA ILE A 25 6.25 -9.30 8.95
C ILE A 25 7.73 -9.23 8.56
N LEU A 26 7.97 -8.70 7.37
CA LEU A 26 9.30 -8.30 6.95
C LEU A 26 9.56 -6.86 7.45
N ASP A 27 10.61 -6.66 8.27
CA ASP A 27 10.96 -5.33 8.78
C ASP A 27 11.52 -4.44 7.66
N GLN A 28 10.67 -3.56 7.13
CA GLN A 28 11.01 -2.70 6.01
C GLN A 28 11.89 -1.50 6.41
N THR A 29 12.05 -1.23 7.71
CA THR A 29 12.93 -0.16 8.19
C THR A 29 14.40 -0.49 7.99
N LYS A 30 14.73 -1.79 7.92
CA LYS A 30 16.09 -2.31 7.74
C LYS A 30 16.49 -2.49 6.28
N LEU A 31 15.51 -2.58 5.38
CA LEU A 31 15.76 -2.75 3.95
C LEU A 31 16.43 -1.50 3.33
N PRO A 32 17.31 -1.64 2.34
CA PRO A 32 17.78 -2.90 1.70
C PRO A 32 19.00 -3.53 2.38
N ASN A 33 19.48 -2.98 3.49
CA ASN A 33 20.78 -3.35 4.07
C ASN A 33 20.73 -4.64 4.89
N GLU A 34 19.57 -4.98 5.45
CA GLU A 34 19.35 -6.16 6.26
C GLU A 34 17.93 -6.69 5.99
N ILE A 35 17.81 -8.02 5.84
CA ILE A 35 16.51 -8.72 5.75
C ILE A 35 16.23 -9.33 7.11
N GLU A 36 15.22 -8.82 7.79
CA GLU A 36 14.76 -9.33 9.08
C GLU A 36 13.27 -9.63 9.02
N VAL A 37 12.91 -10.85 9.44
CA VAL A 37 11.54 -11.30 9.61
C VAL A 37 11.19 -11.26 11.08
N LEU A 38 10.18 -10.52 11.45
CA LEU A 38 9.68 -10.41 12.82
C LEU A 38 8.45 -11.30 13.01
N SER A 39 8.35 -11.92 14.18
CA SER A 39 7.21 -12.72 14.62
C SER A 39 6.61 -12.06 15.86
N LEU A 40 5.49 -11.37 15.72
CA LEU A 40 4.89 -10.48 16.71
C LEU A 40 3.64 -11.15 17.31
N THR A 41 3.66 -11.39 18.61
CA THR A 41 2.56 -12.04 19.34
C THR A 41 1.78 -11.08 20.23
N ASP A 42 2.39 -9.97 20.61
CA ASP A 42 1.82 -8.97 21.49
C ASP A 42 1.20 -7.79 20.70
N GLN A 43 0.03 -7.33 21.13
CA GLN A 43 -0.68 -6.23 20.46
C GLN A 43 0.13 -4.93 20.46
N LYS A 44 0.94 -4.68 21.48
CA LYS A 44 1.79 -3.50 21.58
C LYS A 44 2.91 -3.53 20.54
N ASP A 45 3.51 -4.70 20.33
CA ASP A 45 4.54 -4.86 19.30
C ASP A 45 3.95 -4.72 17.90
N ILE A 46 2.75 -5.25 17.67
CA ILE A 46 2.01 -5.07 16.40
C ILE A 46 1.66 -3.59 16.17
N TRP A 47 1.18 -2.89 17.20
CA TRP A 47 0.94 -1.45 17.15
C TRP A 47 2.21 -0.69 16.78
N ASN A 48 3.32 -1.02 17.46
CA ASN A 48 4.61 -0.38 17.21
C ASN A 48 5.13 -0.64 15.79
N ALA A 49 4.97 -1.86 15.29
CA ALA A 49 5.38 -2.22 13.92
C ALA A 49 4.64 -1.40 12.85
N ILE A 50 3.35 -1.12 13.05
CA ILE A 50 2.56 -0.24 12.17
C ILE A 50 2.98 1.23 12.34
N TYR A 51 3.15 1.68 13.58
CA TYR A 51 3.53 3.07 13.90
C TYR A 51 4.91 3.45 13.36
N THR A 52 5.90 2.58 13.54
CA THR A 52 7.29 2.80 13.12
C THR A 52 7.57 2.41 11.66
N LEU A 53 6.55 1.98 10.90
CA LEU A 53 6.66 1.59 9.50
C LEU A 53 7.50 0.33 9.26
N GLN A 54 7.63 -0.56 10.24
CA GLN A 54 8.20 -1.90 10.03
C GLN A 54 7.32 -2.68 9.03
N VAL A 55 6.00 -2.52 9.12
CA VAL A 55 5.04 -2.85 8.07
C VAL A 55 4.40 -1.56 7.56
N ARG A 56 4.37 -1.34 6.23
CA ARG A 56 3.87 -0.14 5.59
C ARG A 56 3.21 -0.45 4.23
N GLY A 57 2.55 0.57 3.65
CA GLY A 57 1.72 0.41 2.45
C GLY A 57 0.27 0.13 2.85
N ALA A 58 -0.67 0.79 2.18
CA ALA A 58 -2.07 0.75 2.57
C ALA A 58 -2.63 -0.69 2.68
N PRO A 59 -2.45 -1.58 1.68
CA PRO A 59 -2.95 -2.95 1.77
C PRO A 59 -2.26 -3.78 2.86
N ALA A 60 -0.92 -3.76 2.96
CA ALA A 60 -0.18 -4.53 3.96
C ALA A 60 -0.54 -4.13 5.39
N ILE A 61 -0.76 -2.82 5.65
CA ILE A 61 -1.25 -2.33 6.95
C ILE A 61 -2.64 -2.90 7.25
N GLY A 62 -3.53 -2.96 6.26
CA GLY A 62 -4.86 -3.55 6.42
C GLY A 62 -4.80 -5.03 6.80
N VAL A 63 -3.97 -5.82 6.12
CA VAL A 63 -3.76 -7.24 6.44
C VAL A 63 -3.14 -7.41 7.83
N ALA A 64 -2.11 -6.63 8.17
CA ALA A 64 -1.49 -6.65 9.49
C ALA A 64 -2.48 -6.28 10.61
N ALA A 65 -3.37 -5.33 10.35
CA ALA A 65 -4.42 -4.92 11.30
C ALA A 65 -5.47 -6.03 11.51
N ALA A 66 -5.89 -6.71 10.44
CA ALA A 66 -6.84 -7.82 10.52
C ALA A 66 -6.26 -8.99 11.33
N ILE A 67 -5.00 -9.36 11.06
CA ILE A 67 -4.30 -10.39 11.82
C ILE A 67 -4.10 -9.93 13.26
N GLY A 68 -3.65 -8.68 13.47
CA GLY A 68 -3.36 -8.14 14.81
C GLY A 68 -4.61 -8.10 15.70
N ILE A 69 -5.76 -7.68 15.18
CA ILE A 69 -7.01 -7.66 15.96
C ILE A 69 -7.55 -9.08 16.20
N TYR A 70 -7.34 -10.02 15.27
CA TYR A 70 -7.65 -11.43 15.49
C TYR A 70 -6.79 -12.00 16.64
N LEU A 71 -5.49 -11.75 16.64
CA LEU A 71 -4.58 -12.22 17.70
C LEU A 71 -4.95 -11.62 19.06
N ALA A 72 -5.28 -10.34 19.10
CA ALA A 72 -5.81 -9.70 20.31
C ALA A 72 -7.10 -10.37 20.78
N ALA A 73 -8.06 -10.60 19.88
CA ALA A 73 -9.31 -11.29 20.21
C ALA A 73 -9.07 -12.74 20.69
N LYS A 74 -8.10 -13.45 20.09
CA LYS A 74 -7.72 -14.81 20.48
C LYS A 74 -7.25 -14.87 21.93
N SER A 75 -6.58 -13.84 22.44
CA SER A 75 -6.07 -13.77 23.80
C SER A 75 -7.12 -13.43 24.87
N ILE A 76 -8.28 -12.91 24.49
CA ILE A 76 -9.37 -12.58 25.43
C ILE A 76 -9.92 -13.90 26.03
N ASN A 77 -9.93 -13.99 27.36
CA ASN A 77 -10.32 -15.22 28.06
C ASN A 77 -11.70 -15.02 28.72
N THR A 78 -12.77 -15.19 27.95
CA THR A 78 -14.17 -15.17 28.41
C THR A 78 -15.04 -15.94 27.44
N ASP A 79 -16.17 -16.50 27.95
CA ASP A 79 -17.20 -17.12 27.13
C ASP A 79 -18.42 -16.22 26.93
N GLU A 80 -18.45 -15.08 27.64
CA GLU A 80 -19.54 -14.10 27.60
C GLU A 80 -19.32 -13.09 26.47
N PHE A 81 -20.30 -12.98 25.56
CA PHE A 81 -20.18 -12.13 24.38
C PHE A 81 -19.97 -10.64 24.72
N ASP A 82 -20.72 -10.09 25.68
CA ASP A 82 -20.65 -8.66 26.01
C ASP A 82 -19.29 -8.29 26.61
N GLU A 83 -18.70 -9.17 27.42
CA GLU A 83 -17.37 -8.99 27.95
C GLU A 83 -16.31 -9.12 26.85
N PHE A 84 -16.44 -10.14 25.98
CA PHE A 84 -15.57 -10.31 24.81
C PHE A 84 -15.61 -9.07 23.91
N TYR A 85 -16.80 -8.58 23.57
CA TYR A 85 -16.96 -7.44 22.66
C TYR A 85 -16.41 -6.14 23.25
N THR A 86 -16.53 -5.95 24.56
CA THR A 86 -15.96 -4.80 25.26
C THR A 86 -14.42 -4.80 25.12
N GLN A 87 -13.75 -5.92 25.45
CA GLN A 87 -12.30 -6.05 25.35
C GLN A 87 -11.82 -5.98 23.88
N PHE A 88 -12.58 -6.59 22.95
CA PHE A 88 -12.31 -6.48 21.52
C PHE A 88 -12.33 -5.02 21.03
N THR A 89 -13.33 -4.24 21.47
CA THR A 89 -13.48 -2.83 21.07
C THR A 89 -12.32 -1.98 21.60
N GLU A 90 -11.84 -2.25 22.80
CA GLU A 90 -10.64 -1.61 23.37
C GLU A 90 -9.40 -1.92 22.55
N ALA A 91 -9.21 -3.20 22.21
CA ALA A 91 -8.11 -3.65 21.36
C ALA A 91 -8.15 -3.00 19.97
N LYS A 92 -9.36 -2.91 19.36
CA LYS A 92 -9.57 -2.21 18.08
C LYS A 92 -9.17 -0.73 18.17
N LYS A 93 -9.64 -0.02 19.19
CA LYS A 93 -9.28 1.41 19.41
C LYS A 93 -7.78 1.60 19.57
N TYR A 94 -7.13 0.69 20.29
CA TYR A 94 -5.69 0.74 20.48
C TYR A 94 -4.94 0.57 19.15
N LEU A 95 -5.24 -0.45 18.35
CA LEU A 95 -4.61 -0.63 17.04
C LEU A 95 -4.90 0.53 16.08
N ALA A 96 -6.12 1.04 16.06
CA ALA A 96 -6.51 2.19 15.23
C ALA A 96 -5.68 3.44 15.52
N SER A 97 -5.23 3.63 16.76
CA SER A 97 -4.41 4.77 17.16
C SER A 97 -2.99 4.76 16.57
N SER A 98 -2.52 3.64 16.02
CA SER A 98 -1.18 3.54 15.42
C SER A 98 -1.00 4.43 14.18
N ARG A 99 -2.03 4.55 13.34
CA ARG A 99 -2.02 5.40 12.13
C ARG A 99 -3.41 6.00 11.87
N PRO A 100 -3.79 7.10 12.53
CA PRO A 100 -5.15 7.67 12.46
C PRO A 100 -5.63 8.11 11.08
N THR A 101 -4.72 8.28 10.12
CA THR A 101 -5.03 8.69 8.74
C THR A 101 -5.04 7.54 7.73
N ALA A 102 -4.67 6.32 8.15
CA ALA A 102 -4.53 5.17 7.26
C ALA A 102 -5.88 4.49 6.97
N VAL A 103 -6.49 4.80 5.82
CA VAL A 103 -7.83 4.29 5.42
C VAL A 103 -7.94 2.77 5.54
N ASN A 104 -6.96 2.04 5.03
CA ASN A 104 -7.02 0.57 5.02
C ASN A 104 -6.88 -0.05 6.42
N LEU A 105 -6.25 0.64 7.38
CA LEU A 105 -6.23 0.23 8.78
C LEU A 105 -7.66 0.17 9.33
N PHE A 106 -8.41 1.26 9.17
CA PHE A 106 -9.79 1.35 9.64
C PHE A 106 -10.70 0.39 8.88
N TRP A 107 -10.59 0.33 7.55
CA TRP A 107 -11.35 -0.62 6.74
C TRP A 107 -11.21 -2.06 7.23
N ALA A 108 -9.98 -2.51 7.52
CA ALA A 108 -9.75 -3.87 8.00
C ALA A 108 -10.33 -4.10 9.41
N LEU A 109 -10.09 -3.15 10.31
CA LEU A 109 -10.62 -3.22 11.69
C LEU A 109 -12.15 -3.21 11.72
N ASP A 110 -12.80 -2.38 10.89
CA ASP A 110 -14.25 -2.30 10.77
C ASP A 110 -14.85 -3.58 10.17
N ARG A 111 -14.17 -4.17 9.18
CA ARG A 111 -14.55 -5.45 8.59
C ARG A 111 -14.46 -6.58 9.62
N MET A 112 -13.42 -6.61 10.43
CA MET A 112 -13.26 -7.58 11.51
C MET A 112 -14.32 -7.38 12.61
N GLU A 113 -14.63 -6.15 13.00
CA GLU A 113 -15.71 -5.85 13.94
C GLU A 113 -17.07 -6.28 13.40
N LYS A 114 -17.35 -5.99 12.14
CA LYS A 114 -18.59 -6.46 11.48
C LYS A 114 -18.70 -7.98 11.55
N THR A 115 -17.59 -8.69 11.34
CA THR A 115 -17.55 -10.15 11.46
C THR A 115 -17.93 -10.62 12.87
N VAL A 116 -17.47 -9.94 13.92
CA VAL A 116 -17.86 -10.22 15.30
C VAL A 116 -19.35 -9.97 15.52
N ILE A 117 -19.86 -8.81 15.09
CA ILE A 117 -21.27 -8.41 15.27
C ILE A 117 -22.23 -9.33 14.53
N ASP A 118 -21.92 -9.69 13.28
CA ASP A 118 -22.76 -10.55 12.45
C ASP A 118 -22.88 -11.99 13.05
N ASN A 119 -21.94 -12.38 13.90
CA ASN A 119 -21.89 -13.70 14.54
C ASN A 119 -22.15 -13.68 16.06
N LYS A 120 -22.68 -12.58 16.61
CA LYS A 120 -22.90 -12.39 18.06
C LYS A 120 -23.74 -13.48 18.78
N ASN A 121 -24.53 -14.23 18.03
CA ASN A 121 -25.37 -15.31 18.56
C ASN A 121 -24.61 -16.67 18.68
N LYS A 122 -23.34 -16.72 18.29
CA LYS A 122 -22.47 -17.90 18.40
C LYS A 122 -21.64 -17.85 19.67
N SER A 123 -21.02 -18.96 20.04
CA SER A 123 -20.06 -18.97 21.14
C SER A 123 -18.83 -18.11 20.83
N VAL A 124 -18.20 -17.55 21.85
CA VAL A 124 -16.97 -16.75 21.69
C VAL A 124 -15.87 -17.55 20.97
N ALA A 125 -15.75 -18.84 21.26
CA ALA A 125 -14.82 -19.72 20.59
C ALA A 125 -15.08 -19.84 19.07
N GLU A 126 -16.36 -19.93 18.66
CA GLU A 126 -16.72 -19.93 17.24
C GLU A 126 -16.49 -18.58 16.59
N ILE A 127 -16.77 -17.46 17.27
CA ILE A 127 -16.49 -16.11 16.78
C ILE A 127 -14.99 -15.97 16.51
N LYS A 128 -14.12 -16.37 17.42
CA LYS A 128 -12.65 -16.34 17.23
C LYS A 128 -12.21 -17.14 16.01
N ARG A 129 -12.78 -18.32 15.79
CA ARG A 129 -12.49 -19.12 14.58
C ARG A 129 -12.94 -18.41 13.31
N ILE A 130 -14.12 -17.80 13.30
CA ILE A 130 -14.61 -17.04 12.15
C ILE A 130 -13.72 -15.80 11.89
N MET A 131 -13.24 -15.13 12.94
CA MET A 131 -12.28 -14.04 12.81
C MET A 131 -10.96 -14.48 12.21
N HIS A 132 -10.46 -15.66 12.60
CA HIS A 132 -9.28 -16.27 11.98
C HIS A 132 -9.49 -16.41 10.47
N ASP A 133 -10.57 -17.08 10.07
CA ASP A 133 -10.88 -17.35 8.67
C ASP A 133 -11.06 -16.05 7.87
N GLU A 134 -11.63 -15.02 8.49
CA GLU A 134 -11.78 -13.70 7.86
C GLU A 134 -10.44 -12.98 7.70
N ALA A 135 -9.51 -13.07 8.67
CA ALA A 135 -8.18 -12.49 8.55
C ALA A 135 -7.36 -13.16 7.42
N VAL A 136 -7.41 -14.49 7.33
CA VAL A 136 -6.80 -15.26 6.24
C VAL A 136 -7.41 -14.88 4.89
N LYS A 137 -8.73 -14.71 4.84
CA LYS A 137 -9.45 -14.30 3.64
C LYS A 137 -9.07 -12.88 3.19
N ILE A 138 -8.89 -11.93 4.11
CA ILE A 138 -8.43 -10.56 3.79
C ILE A 138 -7.06 -10.62 3.09
N LYS A 139 -6.11 -11.42 3.59
CA LYS A 139 -4.82 -11.63 2.91
C LYS A 139 -5.00 -12.22 1.51
N ALA A 140 -5.80 -13.26 1.38
CA ALA A 140 -6.03 -13.93 0.08
C ALA A 140 -6.70 -12.99 -0.93
N GLU A 141 -7.65 -12.19 -0.50
CA GLU A 141 -8.30 -11.17 -1.33
C GLU A 141 -7.31 -10.10 -1.78
N ASP A 142 -6.41 -9.62 -0.91
CA ASP A 142 -5.37 -8.66 -1.27
C ASP A 142 -4.47 -9.19 -2.39
N ILE A 143 -4.05 -10.45 -2.31
CA ILE A 143 -3.26 -11.11 -3.36
C ILE A 143 -4.02 -11.14 -4.69
N MET A 144 -5.31 -11.49 -4.68
CA MET A 144 -6.12 -11.54 -5.90
C MET A 144 -6.35 -10.16 -6.50
N VAL A 145 -6.64 -9.17 -5.66
CA VAL A 145 -6.81 -7.77 -6.05
C VAL A 145 -5.54 -7.25 -6.73
N CYS A 146 -4.39 -7.43 -6.09
CA CYS A 146 -3.09 -7.01 -6.63
C CYS A 146 -2.78 -7.68 -7.98
N LYS A 147 -3.04 -8.99 -8.10
CA LYS A 147 -2.86 -9.72 -9.35
C LYS A 147 -3.76 -9.17 -10.45
N SER A 148 -5.04 -8.90 -10.16
CA SER A 148 -5.98 -8.36 -11.14
C SER A 148 -5.56 -6.97 -11.62
N ILE A 149 -5.14 -6.08 -10.71
CA ILE A 149 -4.57 -4.77 -11.06
C ILE A 149 -3.34 -4.96 -11.96
N GLY A 150 -2.48 -5.92 -11.64
CA GLY A 150 -1.31 -6.25 -12.43
C GLY A 150 -1.66 -6.69 -13.85
N GLU A 151 -2.67 -7.55 -14.03
CA GLU A 151 -3.13 -7.99 -15.35
C GLU A 151 -3.68 -6.83 -16.19
N TYR A 152 -4.54 -6.01 -15.61
CA TYR A 152 -5.06 -4.83 -16.31
C TYR A 152 -3.95 -3.82 -16.63
N GLY A 153 -3.03 -3.56 -15.70
CA GLY A 153 -1.90 -2.67 -15.93
C GLY A 153 -0.96 -3.18 -17.01
N LEU A 154 -0.67 -4.48 -17.03
CA LEU A 154 0.19 -5.11 -18.04
C LEU A 154 -0.39 -4.98 -19.45
N SER A 155 -1.72 -4.96 -19.60
CA SER A 155 -2.37 -4.76 -20.90
C SER A 155 -2.12 -3.38 -21.52
N LEU A 156 -1.60 -2.42 -20.75
CA LEU A 156 -1.35 -1.03 -21.17
C LEU A 156 0.09 -0.76 -21.59
N ILE A 157 0.98 -1.73 -21.42
CA ILE A 157 2.42 -1.62 -21.71
C ILE A 157 2.90 -2.76 -22.58
N LYS A 158 4.09 -2.61 -23.16
CA LYS A 158 4.68 -3.56 -24.10
C LYS A 158 6.04 -4.02 -23.60
N ASP A 159 6.48 -5.16 -24.12
CA ASP A 159 7.85 -5.61 -23.95
C ASP A 159 8.85 -4.55 -24.45
N GLY A 160 9.86 -4.27 -23.63
CA GLY A 160 10.87 -3.26 -23.92
C GLY A 160 10.54 -1.84 -23.44
N ASP A 161 9.32 -1.57 -22.94
CA ASP A 161 8.95 -0.25 -22.45
C ASP A 161 9.80 0.17 -21.24
N GLY A 162 10.12 1.47 -21.21
CA GLY A 162 10.64 2.14 -20.02
C GLY A 162 9.50 2.61 -19.13
N ILE A 163 9.57 2.29 -17.86
CA ILE A 163 8.52 2.60 -16.88
C ILE A 163 9.10 3.42 -15.75
N LEU A 164 8.42 4.50 -15.37
CA LEU A 164 8.76 5.27 -14.18
C LEU A 164 7.76 4.98 -13.07
N THR A 165 8.27 4.83 -11.85
CA THR A 165 7.45 4.69 -10.64
C THR A 165 7.94 5.61 -9.52
N HIS A 166 7.03 5.98 -8.63
CA HIS A 166 7.30 6.83 -7.48
C HIS A 166 6.83 6.15 -6.19
N CYS A 167 7.60 6.28 -5.11
CA CYS A 167 7.38 5.58 -3.84
C CYS A 167 7.58 4.06 -3.96
N ASN A 168 6.87 3.29 -3.14
CA ASN A 168 6.82 1.83 -3.26
C ASN A 168 5.37 1.35 -3.13
N ALA A 169 4.84 0.92 -4.26
CA ALA A 169 3.57 0.24 -4.39
C ALA A 169 3.76 -1.16 -5.00
N GLY A 170 4.80 -1.85 -4.54
CA GLY A 170 5.16 -3.21 -4.88
C GLY A 170 4.72 -4.24 -3.85
N GLN A 171 5.31 -5.43 -3.89
CA GLN A 171 5.00 -6.52 -2.95
C GLN A 171 5.18 -6.09 -1.50
N LEU A 172 6.21 -5.29 -1.21
CA LEU A 172 6.48 -4.79 0.13
C LEU A 172 5.39 -3.85 0.69
N ALA A 173 4.46 -3.41 -0.13
CA ALA A 173 3.30 -2.59 0.28
C ALA A 173 2.00 -3.39 0.37
N THR A 174 2.01 -4.67 0.02
CA THR A 174 0.85 -5.57 -0.09
C THR A 174 1.22 -6.96 0.45
N SER A 175 0.33 -7.94 0.30
CA SER A 175 0.68 -9.34 0.61
C SER A 175 1.49 -10.00 -0.51
N LYS A 176 1.23 -9.62 -1.77
CA LYS A 176 1.97 -10.14 -2.95
C LYS A 176 1.73 -9.26 -4.18
N TYR A 177 2.68 -9.25 -5.12
CA TYR A 177 2.70 -8.52 -6.40
C TYR A 177 2.82 -7.00 -6.28
N GLY A 178 2.23 -6.36 -5.28
CA GLY A 178 2.04 -4.92 -5.25
C GLY A 178 0.84 -4.45 -6.08
N THR A 179 0.68 -3.15 -6.19
CA THR A 179 -0.31 -2.52 -7.07
C THR A 179 0.36 -1.94 -8.32
N ALA A 180 1.13 -0.87 -8.19
CA ALA A 180 1.81 -0.24 -9.32
C ALA A 180 2.97 -1.06 -9.90
N LEU A 181 3.65 -1.87 -9.08
CA LEU A 181 4.70 -2.76 -9.57
C LEU A 181 4.16 -4.12 -10.04
N ALA A 182 2.91 -4.47 -9.78
CA ALA A 182 2.32 -5.73 -10.22
C ALA A 182 2.36 -5.94 -11.74
N PRO A 183 2.05 -4.94 -12.60
CA PRO A 183 2.20 -5.08 -14.05
C PRO A 183 3.64 -5.43 -14.46
N ILE A 184 4.62 -4.86 -13.78
CA ILE A 184 6.04 -5.06 -14.06
C ILE A 184 6.46 -6.47 -13.66
N HIS A 185 6.10 -6.92 -12.46
CA HIS A 185 6.40 -8.27 -11.99
C HIS A 185 5.74 -9.34 -12.87
N LEU A 186 4.45 -9.21 -13.18
CA LEU A 186 3.73 -10.14 -14.03
C LEU A 186 4.29 -10.17 -15.48
N GLY A 187 4.66 -9.02 -16.03
CA GLY A 187 5.30 -8.94 -17.33
C GLY A 187 6.67 -9.63 -17.33
N HIS A 188 7.47 -9.42 -16.29
CA HIS A 188 8.76 -10.08 -16.10
C HIS A 188 8.62 -11.60 -16.00
N GLU A 189 7.65 -12.11 -15.23
CA GLU A 189 7.31 -13.55 -15.15
C GLU A 189 6.96 -14.14 -16.53
N ARG A 190 6.42 -13.32 -17.45
CA ARG A 190 6.08 -13.68 -18.83
C ARG A 190 7.19 -13.44 -19.85
N GLY A 191 8.39 -13.04 -19.36
CA GLY A 191 9.57 -12.83 -20.18
C GLY A 191 9.71 -11.43 -20.77
N TYR A 192 8.86 -10.47 -20.40
CA TYR A 192 9.02 -9.05 -20.80
C TYR A 192 10.26 -8.45 -20.16
N LYS A 193 10.91 -7.55 -20.89
CA LYS A 193 12.15 -6.89 -20.48
C LYS A 193 11.91 -5.40 -20.37
N PHE A 194 11.47 -4.99 -19.20
CA PHE A 194 11.27 -3.57 -18.89
C PHE A 194 12.57 -2.89 -18.47
N LYS A 195 12.63 -1.56 -18.66
CA LYS A 195 13.59 -0.67 -18.02
C LYS A 195 12.84 0.18 -17.01
N VAL A 196 13.10 -0.02 -15.74
CA VAL A 196 12.35 0.66 -14.69
C VAL A 196 13.16 1.76 -14.05
N PHE A 197 12.61 2.98 -14.03
CA PHE A 197 13.16 4.12 -13.32
C PHE A 197 12.37 4.28 -12.02
N THR A 198 13.07 4.29 -10.89
CA THR A 198 12.46 4.52 -9.58
C THR A 198 12.93 5.87 -9.05
N ASP A 199 12.00 6.80 -8.85
CA ASP A 199 12.28 8.00 -8.07
C ASP A 199 12.72 7.58 -6.67
N GLU A 200 13.79 8.17 -6.14
CA GLU A 200 14.27 7.84 -4.78
C GLU A 200 13.20 8.07 -3.71
N THR A 201 12.29 9.01 -3.94
CA THR A 201 11.14 9.37 -3.09
C THR A 201 11.56 9.94 -1.74
N ARG A 202 12.05 11.19 -1.78
CA ARG A 202 12.34 11.93 -0.54
C ARG A 202 11.06 12.19 0.27
N PRO A 203 11.12 12.30 1.63
CA PRO A 203 12.33 12.14 2.45
C PRO A 203 12.64 10.70 2.86
N LEU A 204 11.67 9.74 2.85
CA LEU A 204 11.83 8.38 3.40
C LEU A 204 12.47 7.37 2.46
N LEU A 205 12.78 7.76 1.22
CA LEU A 205 13.50 6.98 0.22
C LEU A 205 12.88 5.62 -0.13
N GLN A 206 11.54 5.52 -0.14
CA GLN A 206 10.85 4.26 -0.43
C GLN A 206 11.15 3.75 -1.85
N GLY A 207 11.30 4.66 -2.83
CA GLY A 207 11.67 4.27 -4.19
C GLY A 207 13.08 3.69 -4.27
N ALA A 208 14.06 4.33 -3.62
CA ALA A 208 15.44 3.86 -3.61
C ALA A 208 15.63 2.60 -2.75
N ARG A 209 15.01 2.57 -1.56
CA ARG A 209 15.23 1.50 -0.58
C ARG A 209 14.39 0.25 -0.84
N LEU A 210 13.16 0.42 -1.30
CA LEU A 210 12.19 -0.66 -1.39
C LEU A 210 11.87 -1.02 -2.84
N SER A 211 11.41 -0.08 -3.69
CA SER A 211 11.06 -0.39 -5.08
C SER A 211 12.26 -0.86 -5.89
N ALA A 212 13.39 -0.14 -5.78
CA ALA A 212 14.60 -0.55 -6.49
C ALA A 212 15.12 -1.90 -5.99
N PHE A 213 15.07 -2.16 -4.67
CA PHE A 213 15.48 -3.43 -4.10
C PHE A 213 14.59 -4.58 -4.59
N GLU A 214 13.28 -4.39 -4.55
CA GLU A 214 12.27 -5.37 -4.99
C GLU A 214 12.45 -5.74 -6.48
N LEU A 215 12.54 -4.75 -7.34
CA LEU A 215 12.71 -4.93 -8.78
C LEU A 215 14.07 -5.55 -9.13
N TYR A 216 15.15 -5.00 -8.56
CA TYR A 216 16.52 -5.46 -8.85
C TYR A 216 16.77 -6.89 -8.35
N SER A 217 16.31 -7.22 -7.13
CA SER A 217 16.44 -8.59 -6.60
C SER A 217 15.66 -9.63 -7.40
N ASN A 218 14.59 -9.19 -8.09
CA ASN A 218 13.81 -10.03 -9.02
C ASN A 218 14.41 -10.08 -10.44
N GLY A 219 15.56 -9.45 -10.69
CA GLY A 219 16.26 -9.49 -11.99
C GLY A 219 15.73 -8.52 -13.03
N ILE A 220 14.98 -7.51 -12.63
CA ILE A 220 14.44 -6.46 -13.53
C ILE A 220 15.48 -5.33 -13.66
N ASP A 221 15.71 -4.87 -14.90
CA ASP A 221 16.60 -3.74 -15.19
C ASP A 221 16.07 -2.45 -14.54
N THR A 222 16.74 -2.02 -13.49
CA THR A 222 16.28 -0.96 -12.58
C THR A 222 17.31 0.14 -12.42
N THR A 223 16.87 1.38 -12.57
CA THR A 223 17.68 2.59 -12.37
C THR A 223 17.04 3.48 -11.32
N VAL A 224 17.75 3.73 -10.22
CA VAL A 224 17.34 4.73 -9.23
C VAL A 224 17.71 6.12 -9.72
N ILE A 225 16.77 7.06 -9.58
CA ILE A 225 16.98 8.47 -9.91
C ILE A 225 16.56 9.35 -8.72
N CYS A 226 17.16 10.54 -8.60
CA CYS A 226 16.63 11.56 -7.69
C CYS A 226 15.27 12.04 -8.21
N ASP A 227 14.36 12.43 -7.30
CA ASP A 227 13.00 12.84 -7.65
C ASP A 227 12.96 13.95 -8.72
N ASN A 228 13.92 14.86 -8.70
CA ASN A 228 14.03 15.95 -9.68
C ASN A 228 14.57 15.51 -11.06
N MET A 229 14.99 14.25 -11.23
CA MET A 229 15.49 13.71 -12.49
C MET A 229 14.39 13.08 -13.35
N ALA A 230 13.16 12.91 -12.83
CA ALA A 230 12.02 12.38 -13.59
C ALA A 230 11.81 13.15 -14.92
N SER A 231 11.89 14.48 -14.88
CA SER A 231 11.82 15.33 -16.08
C SER A 231 12.87 14.96 -17.13
N GLN A 232 14.10 14.67 -16.71
CA GLN A 232 15.19 14.39 -17.64
C GLN A 232 15.02 13.03 -18.34
N VAL A 233 14.63 11.98 -17.60
CA VAL A 233 14.43 10.66 -18.21
C VAL A 233 13.20 10.64 -19.14
N MET A 234 12.15 11.39 -18.81
CA MET A 234 11.00 11.61 -19.68
C MET A 234 11.38 12.36 -20.95
N LYS A 235 12.14 13.46 -20.82
CA LYS A 235 12.63 14.26 -21.97
C LYS A 235 13.50 13.45 -22.91
N ASN A 236 14.30 12.50 -22.39
CA ASN A 236 15.14 11.62 -23.20
C ASN A 236 14.33 10.56 -23.97
N GLY A 237 13.01 10.45 -23.75
CA GLY A 237 12.17 9.42 -24.34
C GLY A 237 12.40 8.02 -23.77
N TRP A 238 12.98 7.93 -22.57
CA TRP A 238 13.27 6.65 -21.93
C TRP A 238 12.08 6.06 -21.17
N VAL A 239 11.02 6.84 -20.94
CA VAL A 239 9.81 6.46 -20.21
C VAL A 239 8.62 6.46 -21.15
N GLN A 240 7.94 5.32 -21.27
CA GLN A 240 6.72 5.15 -22.06
C GLN A 240 5.46 5.14 -21.21
N ALA A 241 5.59 4.86 -19.91
CA ALA A 241 4.46 4.88 -18.98
C ALA A 241 4.93 5.20 -17.55
N VAL A 242 4.05 5.83 -16.78
CA VAL A 242 4.22 6.02 -15.34
C VAL A 242 3.18 5.20 -14.60
N PHE A 243 3.60 4.42 -13.61
CA PHE A 243 2.72 3.68 -12.71
C PHE A 243 2.99 4.10 -11.27
N VAL A 244 1.97 4.55 -10.58
CA VAL A 244 2.04 4.89 -9.15
C VAL A 244 0.91 4.18 -8.39
N GLY A 245 1.14 3.92 -7.11
CA GLY A 245 0.09 3.49 -6.20
C GLY A 245 -0.80 4.66 -5.78
N CYS A 246 -1.67 4.41 -4.80
CA CYS A 246 -2.39 5.47 -4.13
C CYS A 246 -2.63 5.15 -2.66
N ASP A 247 -2.72 6.19 -1.84
CA ASP A 247 -3.15 6.09 -0.45
C ASP A 247 -4.65 6.38 -0.32
N ARG A 248 -5.21 7.21 -1.24
CA ARG A 248 -6.64 7.50 -1.33
C ARG A 248 -7.02 8.05 -2.69
N VAL A 249 -8.15 7.61 -3.24
CA VAL A 249 -8.78 8.23 -4.42
C VAL A 249 -10.10 8.85 -3.99
N ALA A 250 -10.30 10.14 -4.30
CA ALA A 250 -11.54 10.86 -4.05
C ALA A 250 -12.62 10.54 -5.11
N ALA A 251 -13.87 10.85 -4.81
CA ALA A 251 -15.04 10.57 -5.68
C ALA A 251 -14.96 11.22 -7.07
N ASN A 252 -14.18 12.28 -7.24
CA ASN A 252 -13.94 12.91 -8.54
C ASN A 252 -12.74 12.31 -9.31
N GLY A 253 -12.01 11.33 -8.72
CA GLY A 253 -10.85 10.70 -9.32
C GLY A 253 -9.50 11.35 -8.98
N ASP A 254 -9.46 12.42 -8.18
CA ASP A 254 -8.20 12.95 -7.67
C ASP A 254 -7.53 11.89 -6.80
N SER A 255 -6.23 11.66 -7.02
CA SER A 255 -5.51 10.60 -6.33
C SER A 255 -4.45 11.15 -5.41
N CYS A 256 -4.60 10.87 -4.12
CA CYS A 256 -3.59 11.16 -3.09
C CYS A 256 -2.59 10.01 -3.00
N ASN A 257 -1.30 10.36 -3.06
CA ASN A 257 -0.21 9.40 -2.92
C ASN A 257 1.01 10.10 -2.28
N LYS A 258 2.11 9.38 -2.12
CA LYS A 258 3.36 9.89 -1.55
C LYS A 258 3.76 11.23 -2.20
N ILE A 259 4.21 12.17 -1.33
CA ILE A 259 4.71 13.49 -1.76
C ILE A 259 5.64 13.37 -2.96
N GLY A 260 5.42 14.22 -3.97
CA GLY A 260 6.10 14.22 -5.26
C GLY A 260 5.28 13.62 -6.41
N THR A 261 4.24 12.85 -6.12
CA THR A 261 3.38 12.22 -7.13
C THR A 261 2.71 13.25 -8.05
N SER A 262 2.24 14.38 -7.50
CA SER A 262 1.64 15.46 -8.29
C SER A 262 2.64 16.05 -9.31
N GLY A 263 3.89 16.23 -8.89
CA GLY A 263 4.96 16.70 -9.76
C GLY A 263 5.23 15.74 -10.93
N VAL A 264 5.28 14.43 -10.65
CA VAL A 264 5.45 13.40 -11.69
C VAL A 264 4.27 13.38 -12.65
N ALA A 265 3.02 13.54 -12.16
CA ALA A 265 1.82 13.58 -13.00
C ALA A 265 1.84 14.79 -13.95
N ILE A 266 2.23 15.98 -13.46
CA ILE A 266 2.40 17.19 -14.28
C ILE A 266 3.47 16.98 -15.36
N LEU A 267 4.62 16.40 -15.00
CA LEU A 267 5.69 16.10 -15.96
C LEU A 267 5.23 15.08 -17.00
N ALA A 268 4.56 14.00 -16.61
CA ALA A 268 4.01 13.02 -17.53
C ALA A 268 3.04 13.65 -18.52
N LYS A 269 2.13 14.52 -18.06
CA LYS A 269 1.21 15.28 -18.91
C LYS A 269 1.94 16.17 -19.87
N TYR A 270 2.97 16.90 -19.41
CA TYR A 270 3.77 17.80 -20.26
C TYR A 270 4.51 17.07 -21.37
N TYR A 271 5.07 15.88 -21.08
CA TYR A 271 5.78 15.06 -22.06
C TYR A 271 4.87 14.12 -22.87
N GLY A 272 3.56 14.11 -22.64
CA GLY A 272 2.61 13.24 -23.33
C GLY A 272 2.73 11.76 -22.97
N ILE A 273 3.25 11.47 -21.77
CA ILE A 273 3.43 10.11 -21.25
C ILE A 273 2.18 9.73 -20.43
N PRO A 274 1.58 8.54 -20.63
CA PRO A 274 0.45 8.11 -19.85
C PRO A 274 0.84 7.92 -18.37
N PHE A 275 -0.03 8.46 -17.48
CA PHE A 275 0.11 8.37 -16.03
C PHE A 275 -1.02 7.53 -15.46
N TYR A 276 -0.67 6.40 -14.86
CA TYR A 276 -1.59 5.39 -14.34
C TYR A 276 -1.53 5.33 -12.82
N VAL A 277 -2.71 5.36 -12.19
CA VAL A 277 -2.87 5.17 -10.75
C VAL A 277 -3.42 3.77 -10.49
N CYS A 278 -2.67 2.95 -9.76
CA CYS A 278 -3.06 1.59 -9.39
C CYS A 278 -3.70 1.61 -8.00
N ALA A 279 -5.01 1.44 -7.95
CA ALA A 279 -5.81 1.66 -6.76
C ALA A 279 -6.76 0.48 -6.49
N PRO A 280 -6.51 -0.35 -5.48
CA PRO A 280 -7.54 -1.25 -4.97
C PRO A 280 -8.80 -0.46 -4.61
N THR A 281 -9.99 -1.03 -4.87
CA THR A 281 -11.25 -0.33 -4.51
C THR A 281 -11.39 -0.04 -3.01
N SER A 282 -10.60 -0.70 -2.16
CA SER A 282 -10.51 -0.41 -0.72
C SER A 282 -9.83 0.92 -0.39
N THR A 283 -9.09 1.51 -1.34
CA THR A 283 -8.44 2.83 -1.19
C THR A 283 -9.26 3.97 -1.80
N ILE A 284 -10.39 3.65 -2.43
CA ILE A 284 -11.29 4.65 -3.02
C ILE A 284 -12.31 5.10 -1.97
N ASP A 285 -12.31 6.39 -1.70
CA ASP A 285 -13.17 7.04 -0.71
C ASP A 285 -14.24 7.89 -1.44
N MET A 286 -15.44 7.33 -1.57
CA MET A 286 -16.57 7.98 -2.26
C MET A 286 -17.20 9.10 -1.43
N ASP A 287 -16.90 9.21 -0.13
CA ASP A 287 -17.39 10.26 0.75
C ASP A 287 -16.53 11.53 0.65
N THR A 288 -15.26 11.40 0.28
CA THR A 288 -14.36 12.53 -0.01
C THR A 288 -14.61 13.04 -1.44
N LYS A 289 -15.05 14.29 -1.60
CA LYS A 289 -15.49 14.82 -2.89
C LYS A 289 -14.34 15.05 -3.88
N CYS A 290 -13.22 15.59 -3.41
CA CYS A 290 -12.05 15.91 -4.24
C CYS A 290 -10.74 15.87 -3.42
N GLY A 291 -9.61 15.93 -4.10
CA GLY A 291 -8.28 15.87 -3.48
C GLY A 291 -8.03 16.94 -2.41
N ARG A 292 -8.63 18.13 -2.57
CA ARG A 292 -8.49 19.24 -1.61
C ARG A 292 -9.15 18.98 -0.26
N ASP A 293 -10.10 18.04 -0.21
CA ASP A 293 -10.80 17.65 1.02
C ASP A 293 -10.03 16.59 1.80
N ILE A 294 -8.94 16.06 1.25
CA ILE A 294 -8.09 15.07 1.90
C ILE A 294 -7.16 15.78 2.90
N VAL A 295 -7.24 15.37 4.16
CA VAL A 295 -6.32 15.86 5.19
C VAL A 295 -4.96 15.22 4.99
N ILE A 296 -3.95 16.05 4.73
CA ILE A 296 -2.58 15.60 4.52
C ILE A 296 -1.83 15.58 5.86
N GLU A 297 -1.23 14.42 6.16
CA GLU A 297 -0.35 14.24 7.33
C GLU A 297 0.93 15.07 7.17
N GLU A 298 1.25 15.92 8.15
CA GLU A 298 2.54 16.57 8.25
C GLU A 298 3.44 15.78 9.20
N ARG A 299 4.64 15.45 8.73
CA ARG A 299 5.56 14.55 9.42
C ARG A 299 6.74 15.30 10.06
N ASN A 300 7.51 14.56 10.88
CA ASN A 300 8.67 15.12 11.57
C ASN A 300 9.65 15.77 10.58
N PRO A 301 10.02 17.06 10.78
CA PRO A 301 11.01 17.77 9.98
C PRO A 301 12.37 17.06 9.86
N ASP A 302 12.77 16.30 10.87
CA ASP A 302 14.06 15.59 10.91
C ASP A 302 14.16 14.50 9.82
N GLU A 303 13.04 14.01 9.31
CA GLU A 303 13.05 13.11 8.15
C GLU A 303 13.69 13.79 6.92
N VAL A 304 13.54 15.10 6.79
CA VAL A 304 14.10 15.87 5.67
C VAL A 304 15.56 16.22 5.93
N THR A 305 15.92 16.60 7.15
CA THR A 305 17.19 17.28 7.44
C THR A 305 18.24 16.40 8.08
N ASP A 306 17.85 15.31 8.76
CA ASP A 306 18.76 14.52 9.59
C ASP A 306 18.76 13.01 9.25
N MET A 307 17.60 12.41 9.01
CA MET A 307 17.38 10.95 9.02
C MET A 307 18.43 10.13 8.24
N TRP A 308 18.89 10.61 7.07
CA TRP A 308 19.79 9.87 6.19
C TRP A 308 21.21 10.43 6.19
N TYR A 309 21.49 11.39 7.03
CA TYR A 309 22.76 12.10 7.04
C TYR A 309 23.52 11.91 8.36
N LYS A 310 24.84 11.81 8.27
CA LYS A 310 25.70 11.75 9.47
C LYS A 310 25.65 13.04 10.30
N LYS A 311 25.28 14.14 9.67
CA LYS A 311 25.13 15.47 10.26
C LYS A 311 23.95 16.14 9.59
N ARG A 312 23.23 16.97 10.35
CA ARG A 312 22.15 17.81 9.84
C ARG A 312 22.55 18.54 8.57
N MET A 313 21.70 18.50 7.52
CA MET A 313 22.00 19.11 6.21
C MET A 313 21.45 20.53 6.07
N ALA A 314 20.54 20.97 6.93
CA ALA A 314 20.03 22.32 6.94
C ALA A 314 20.50 23.06 8.20
N PRO A 315 20.68 24.41 8.15
CA PRO A 315 20.99 25.18 9.35
C PRO A 315 19.96 25.00 10.45
N GLU A 316 20.39 25.06 11.71
CA GLU A 316 19.46 25.09 12.86
C GLU A 316 18.51 26.29 12.75
N GLY A 317 17.26 26.11 13.12
CA GLY A 317 16.23 27.15 13.09
C GLY A 317 15.59 27.40 11.72
N VAL A 318 16.06 26.76 10.63
CA VAL A 318 15.36 26.80 9.34
C VAL A 318 14.04 26.03 9.44
N LYS A 319 12.96 26.65 8.97
CA LYS A 319 11.64 26.00 8.89
C LYS A 319 11.68 24.89 7.83
N VAL A 320 11.07 23.76 8.15
CA VAL A 320 10.94 22.61 7.27
C VAL A 320 9.45 22.32 7.07
N TYR A 321 9.05 22.13 5.83
CA TYR A 321 7.71 21.68 5.46
C TYR A 321 7.83 20.24 4.95
N ASN A 322 7.15 19.29 5.62
CA ASN A 322 7.27 17.86 5.36
C ASN A 322 5.89 17.18 5.28
N PRO A 323 5.07 17.49 4.26
CA PRO A 323 3.83 16.76 4.04
C PRO A 323 4.16 15.33 3.58
N ALA A 324 3.42 14.33 4.10
CA ALA A 324 3.63 12.94 3.72
C ALA A 324 3.15 12.63 2.30
N PHE A 325 2.12 13.34 1.84
CA PHE A 325 1.40 13.08 0.61
C PHE A 325 1.14 14.37 -0.17
N ASP A 326 0.86 14.23 -1.45
CA ASP A 326 0.20 15.22 -2.29
C ASP A 326 -0.90 14.55 -3.12
N PHE A 327 -1.64 15.31 -3.90
CA PHE A 327 -2.63 14.71 -4.80
C PHE A 327 -2.40 15.15 -6.24
N ALA A 328 -2.56 14.20 -7.15
CA ALA A 328 -2.65 14.45 -8.58
C ALA A 328 -4.11 14.73 -8.93
N ASP A 329 -4.33 15.87 -9.58
CA ASP A 329 -5.64 16.22 -10.13
C ASP A 329 -6.05 15.16 -11.17
N ASN A 330 -7.33 14.80 -11.18
CA ASN A 330 -7.86 13.77 -12.07
C ASN A 330 -7.61 14.04 -13.57
N GLU A 331 -7.48 15.30 -13.97
CA GLU A 331 -7.16 15.72 -15.35
C GLU A 331 -5.74 15.32 -15.80
N LEU A 332 -4.84 15.03 -14.84
CA LEU A 332 -3.48 14.56 -15.10
C LEU A 332 -3.41 13.02 -15.22
N ILE A 333 -4.45 12.32 -14.77
CA ILE A 333 -4.50 10.86 -14.69
C ILE A 333 -5.06 10.29 -16.00
N THR A 334 -4.31 9.43 -16.65
CA THR A 334 -4.73 8.76 -17.90
C THR A 334 -5.74 7.66 -17.65
N ALA A 335 -5.53 6.88 -16.58
CA ALA A 335 -6.47 5.88 -16.10
C ALA A 335 -6.20 5.53 -14.63
N ILE A 336 -7.26 5.12 -13.91
CA ILE A 336 -7.18 4.46 -12.62
C ILE A 336 -7.41 2.97 -12.85
N ILE A 337 -6.49 2.14 -12.37
CA ILE A 337 -6.51 0.69 -12.55
C ILE A 337 -6.92 0.06 -11.23
N THR A 338 -8.03 -0.66 -11.25
CA THR A 338 -8.57 -1.38 -10.10
C THR A 338 -8.64 -2.87 -10.39
N GLU A 339 -8.98 -3.68 -9.39
CA GLU A 339 -9.26 -5.10 -9.56
C GLU A 339 -10.48 -5.39 -10.44
N TYR A 340 -11.33 -4.40 -10.70
CA TYR A 340 -12.52 -4.52 -11.56
C TYR A 340 -12.27 -4.01 -12.99
N GLY A 341 -11.11 -3.41 -13.29
CA GLY A 341 -10.78 -2.94 -14.62
C GLY A 341 -10.07 -1.59 -14.66
N ILE A 342 -9.94 -1.08 -15.87
CA ILE A 342 -9.28 0.18 -16.19
C ILE A 342 -10.35 1.27 -16.30
N LEU A 343 -10.31 2.23 -15.37
CA LEU A 343 -11.19 3.38 -15.34
C LEU A 343 -10.60 4.54 -16.11
N ARG A 344 -11.43 5.23 -16.87
CA ARG A 344 -11.07 6.44 -17.59
C ARG A 344 -12.02 7.59 -17.25
N ALA A 345 -11.57 8.80 -17.49
CA ALA A 345 -12.42 9.97 -17.31
C ALA A 345 -13.69 9.90 -18.20
N PRO A 346 -14.84 10.43 -17.73
CA PRO A 346 -15.02 11.13 -16.46
C PRO A 346 -15.06 10.17 -15.25
N TYR A 347 -14.18 10.39 -14.28
CA TYR A 347 -14.00 9.45 -13.16
C TYR A 347 -15.19 9.40 -12.21
N THR A 348 -15.94 10.49 -12.06
CA THR A 348 -17.19 10.50 -11.25
C THR A 348 -18.21 9.48 -11.72
N GLU A 349 -18.23 9.13 -13.01
CA GLU A 349 -19.12 8.13 -13.58
C GLU A 349 -18.52 6.75 -13.47
N SER A 350 -17.28 6.58 -13.95
CA SER A 350 -16.61 5.27 -13.97
C SER A 350 -16.37 4.69 -12.56
N LEU A 351 -16.13 5.54 -11.55
CA LEU A 351 -16.05 5.10 -10.15
C LEU A 351 -17.41 4.61 -9.63
N LYS A 352 -18.50 5.33 -9.90
CA LYS A 352 -19.86 4.89 -9.51
C LYS A 352 -20.24 3.55 -10.13
N GLU A 353 -19.93 3.34 -11.40
CA GLU A 353 -20.20 2.07 -12.09
C GLU A 353 -19.48 0.89 -11.45
N ILE A 354 -18.23 1.06 -11.03
CA ILE A 354 -17.48 0.01 -10.34
C ILE A 354 -18.09 -0.32 -8.97
N PHE A 355 -18.47 0.70 -8.20
CA PHE A 355 -19.08 0.45 -6.90
C PHE A 355 -20.46 -0.23 -7.04
N ALA A 356 -21.23 0.05 -8.10
CA ALA A 356 -22.45 -0.68 -8.43
C ALA A 356 -22.16 -2.16 -8.71
N LYS A 357 -21.16 -2.48 -9.56
CA LYS A 357 -20.72 -3.87 -9.83
C LYS A 357 -20.27 -4.59 -8.56
N LYS A 358 -19.46 -3.93 -7.73
CA LYS A 358 -18.98 -4.48 -6.46
C LYS A 358 -20.13 -4.82 -5.53
N PHE A 359 -21.19 -4.02 -5.50
CA PHE A 359 -22.39 -4.27 -4.72
C PHE A 359 -23.12 -5.50 -5.24
N ASP A 360 -23.32 -5.63 -6.55
CA ASP A 360 -23.97 -6.79 -7.18
C ASP A 360 -23.21 -8.10 -6.92
N ASP A 361 -21.87 -8.08 -7.05
CA ASP A 361 -21.02 -9.23 -6.73
C ASP A 361 -21.11 -9.64 -5.25
N SER A 362 -21.31 -8.68 -4.35
CA SER A 362 -21.48 -8.96 -2.92
C SER A 362 -22.82 -9.63 -2.58
N ILE A 363 -23.86 -9.37 -3.38
CA ILE A 363 -25.17 -10.01 -3.26
C ILE A 363 -25.14 -11.41 -3.87
N ALA A 364 -24.47 -11.59 -5.02
CA ALA A 364 -24.39 -12.87 -5.71
C ALA A 364 -23.56 -13.95 -4.96
N LYS A 365 -22.71 -13.52 -3.99
CA LYS A 365 -21.88 -14.39 -3.14
C LYS A 365 -22.52 -14.74 -1.79
N LYS A 366 -23.70 -14.25 -1.49
CA LYS A 366 -24.52 -14.58 -0.30
C LYS A 366 -25.52 -15.68 -0.63
#